data_75047d7e0ef5d4881d7aeff625eb5383
#
_entry.id   75047d7e0ef5d4881d7aeff625eb5383
#
_cell.length_a   1.000
_cell.length_b   1.000
_cell.length_c   1.000
_cell.angle_alpha   90.00
_cell.angle_beta   90.00
_cell.angle_gamma   90.00
#
_symmetry.space_group_name_H-M   'P 1'
#
loop_
_entity.id
_entity.type
_entity.pdbx_description
1 polymer ?
#
loop_
_entity_poly.entity_id
_entity_poly.type
_entity_poly.pdbx_seq_one_letter_code
_entity_poly.pdbx_strand_id
1 'polypeptide(L)'
;MRRLLAAAVLAAIVAAACGSAGQDLSPTGSTSPATTRASDILVLGGADRTTVIDASGRVVMDLGHVIGAPGWRTAFAIEIDNAGNTAVRVIDARTGQTTRAMQLTGRWAPVAEYGNAPSGLSPSGRWLVLGDPRPDRTAFQIIDTSGAVQPKRIDIPGRYSFDAVADNGESLYLVERLQGTQYRVRVADVPSGSLVPGSIIDVKQITTADQNGVMNGSYTTATAGPNGDWYFSVYQHPTKGPYIHALNTSARIAECILDLPTFGNAGAVEMAKQPFWSLALGKQQLTSRLYAVNGALGQLALVDPYEIKVKQLATFKVPAPSSKPAAFTPQSGAAVSPDGYRLYVLGESGIFLIDTIDLSLRATFATGAAFRGLAVSPDNATLYALAADGRSVAVLDARTGRPATTLQLASAADSIAIQKP
;
A
#
# COMPACT_ATOMS: atom_id res chain seq x y z
N MET A 1 -17.53 -54.46 -34.06
CA MET A 1 -16.31 -55.27 -34.37
C MET A 1 -15.16 -54.78 -33.51
N ARG A 2 -14.71 -55.64 -32.57
CA ARG A 2 -13.31 -55.95 -32.16
C ARG A 2 -12.44 -54.72 -31.80
N ARG A 3 -11.68 -54.64 -30.68
CA ARG A 3 -11.31 -55.60 -29.59
C ARG A 3 -10.77 -54.77 -28.42
N LEU A 4 -11.06 -55.25 -27.22
CA LEU A 4 -10.42 -54.98 -25.93
C LEU A 4 -8.91 -55.31 -25.98
N LEU A 5 -8.13 -54.58 -25.20
CA LEU A 5 -6.95 -55.15 -24.56
C LEU A 5 -6.74 -54.42 -23.20
N ALA A 6 -6.89 -55.20 -22.18
CA ALA A 6 -6.54 -54.90 -20.79
C ALA A 6 -5.06 -55.21 -20.56
N ALA A 7 -4.38 -54.42 -19.74
CA ALA A 7 -3.15 -54.84 -19.09
C ALA A 7 -3.16 -54.37 -17.63
N ALA A 8 -3.25 -55.38 -16.77
CA ALA A 8 -3.06 -55.27 -15.32
C ALA A 8 -1.58 -55.42 -14.99
N VAL A 9 -1.07 -54.63 -14.05
CA VAL A 9 0.21 -54.91 -13.37
C VAL A 9 0.08 -54.59 -11.88
N LEU A 10 0.06 -55.59 -11.14
CA LEU A 10 0.56 -56.03 -9.82
C LEU A 10 0.91 -54.94 -8.80
N ALA A 11 0.24 -55.13 -7.66
CA ALA A 11 0.58 -54.62 -6.34
C ALA A 11 1.78 -55.36 -5.75
N ALA A 12 2.68 -54.62 -5.11
CA ALA A 12 3.62 -55.19 -4.15
C ALA A 12 3.45 -54.46 -2.81
N ILE A 13 2.88 -55.19 -1.87
CA ILE A 13 2.78 -54.85 -0.45
C ILE A 13 4.12 -55.26 0.19
N VAL A 14 4.83 -54.36 0.84
CA VAL A 14 5.86 -54.68 1.82
C VAL A 14 5.44 -54.07 3.15
N ALA A 15 4.98 -54.93 4.03
CA ALA A 15 4.82 -54.64 5.45
C ALA A 15 6.16 -54.80 6.13
N ALA A 16 6.60 -53.81 6.86
CA ALA A 16 7.71 -53.92 7.83
C ALA A 16 7.33 -53.26 9.14
N ALA A 17 7.54 -53.99 10.19
CA ALA A 17 7.03 -53.97 11.52
C ALA A 17 7.44 -52.81 12.42
N CYS A 18 6.67 -52.66 13.47
CA CYS A 18 6.78 -51.86 14.68
C CYS A 18 8.18 -51.74 15.28
N GLY A 19 8.55 -50.55 15.63
CA GLY A 19 9.58 -50.20 16.59
C GLY A 19 9.21 -48.93 17.33
N SER A 20 8.54 -49.09 18.48
CA SER A 20 8.29 -48.03 19.44
C SER A 20 9.61 -47.64 20.13
N ALA A 21 10.06 -46.39 19.88
CA ALA A 21 10.97 -45.69 20.77
C ALA A 21 10.46 -44.25 20.85
N GLY A 22 9.83 -43.97 21.98
CA GLY A 22 9.51 -42.59 22.37
C GLY A 22 10.82 -41.84 22.53
N GLN A 23 11.04 -40.88 21.64
CA GLN A 23 11.98 -39.80 21.86
C GLN A 23 11.18 -38.53 22.15
N ASP A 24 11.22 -38.15 23.43
CA ASP A 24 10.89 -36.79 23.89
C ASP A 24 11.73 -35.81 23.08
N LEU A 25 11.15 -35.23 22.03
CA LEU A 25 11.69 -34.06 21.37
C LEU A 25 11.40 -32.83 22.21
N SER A 26 12.15 -32.63 23.28
CA SER A 26 12.31 -31.32 23.87
C SER A 26 12.89 -30.41 22.79
N PRO A 27 12.26 -29.28 22.45
CA PRO A 27 12.82 -28.35 21.51
C PRO A 27 13.96 -27.59 22.21
N THR A 28 15.17 -28.12 22.14
CA THR A 28 16.38 -27.33 22.35
C THR A 28 16.55 -26.40 21.15
N GLY A 29 15.64 -25.44 21.04
CA GLY A 29 15.79 -24.33 20.13
C GLY A 29 16.93 -23.46 20.60
N SER A 30 18.08 -23.55 19.93
CA SER A 30 19.13 -22.54 20.00
C SER A 30 18.49 -21.19 19.62
N THR A 31 18.17 -20.38 20.62
CA THR A 31 17.66 -19.01 20.46
C THR A 31 18.85 -18.11 20.14
N SER A 32 19.31 -18.13 18.87
CA SER A 32 20.11 -17.01 18.39
C SER A 32 19.28 -15.74 18.50
N PRO A 33 19.80 -14.66 19.10
CA PRO A 33 19.10 -13.38 19.12
C PRO A 33 18.84 -12.94 17.67
N ALA A 34 17.69 -12.30 17.45
CA ALA A 34 17.43 -11.66 16.16
C ALA A 34 18.58 -10.69 15.87
N THR A 35 19.36 -11.01 14.85
CA THR A 35 20.48 -10.17 14.40
C THR A 35 19.96 -9.28 13.30
N THR A 36 20.02 -7.95 13.52
CA THR A 36 19.82 -6.97 12.46
C THR A 36 20.80 -7.29 11.33
N ARG A 37 20.27 -7.44 10.12
CA ARG A 37 21.13 -7.68 8.96
C ARG A 37 21.81 -6.37 8.60
N ALA A 38 23.14 -6.35 8.59
CA ALA A 38 23.95 -5.16 8.30
C ALA A 38 23.63 -4.52 6.92
N SER A 39 22.94 -5.24 6.04
CA SER A 39 22.58 -4.80 4.69
C SER A 39 21.18 -4.15 4.58
N ASP A 40 20.36 -4.17 5.63
CA ASP A 40 19.04 -3.55 5.55
C ASP A 40 19.18 -2.03 5.58
N ILE A 41 18.49 -1.38 4.64
CA ILE A 41 18.43 0.08 4.53
C ILE A 41 16.98 0.51 4.73
N LEU A 42 16.76 1.32 5.74
CA LEU A 42 15.45 1.85 6.09
C LEU A 42 15.31 3.28 5.54
N VAL A 43 14.16 3.57 4.97
CA VAL A 43 13.78 4.89 4.53
C VAL A 43 12.70 5.43 5.45
N LEU A 44 12.97 6.54 6.07
CA LEU A 44 12.13 7.19 7.06
C LEU A 44 11.62 8.51 6.46
N GLY A 45 10.32 8.56 6.14
CA GLY A 45 9.68 9.78 5.66
C GLY A 45 9.15 10.59 6.84
N GLY A 46 9.46 11.87 6.88
CA GLY A 46 8.89 12.85 7.81
C GLY A 46 8.27 14.02 7.06
N ALA A 47 7.71 14.99 7.78
CA ALA A 47 7.03 16.15 7.19
C ALA A 47 7.90 16.94 6.22
N ASP A 48 9.17 17.17 6.59
CA ASP A 48 10.07 18.07 5.85
C ASP A 48 11.24 17.34 5.19
N ARG A 49 11.44 16.05 5.49
CA ARG A 49 12.59 15.31 5.00
C ARG A 49 12.37 13.81 4.96
N THR A 50 13.15 13.18 4.09
CA THR A 50 13.28 11.73 4.03
C THR A 50 14.72 11.37 4.40
N THR A 51 14.87 10.57 5.43
CA THR A 51 16.17 10.12 5.95
C THR A 51 16.35 8.64 5.66
N VAL A 52 17.52 8.27 5.18
CA VAL A 52 17.93 6.88 4.95
C VAL A 52 18.88 6.48 6.08
N ILE A 53 18.57 5.37 6.76
CA ILE A 53 19.41 4.82 7.84
C ILE A 53 19.78 3.37 7.53
N ASP A 54 20.92 2.92 8.07
CA ASP A 54 21.27 1.51 8.08
C ASP A 54 20.62 0.77 9.25
N ALA A 55 20.79 -0.55 9.28
CA ALA A 55 20.23 -1.42 10.32
C ALA A 55 20.78 -1.15 11.75
N SER A 56 21.82 -0.35 11.89
CA SER A 56 22.32 0.11 13.19
C SER A 56 21.65 1.41 13.67
N GLY A 57 20.85 2.05 12.82
CA GLY A 57 20.22 3.35 13.06
C GLY A 57 21.09 4.55 12.68
N ARG A 58 22.26 4.32 12.08
CA ARG A 58 23.14 5.39 11.60
C ARG A 58 22.55 5.99 10.34
N VAL A 59 22.46 7.32 10.30
CA VAL A 59 22.08 8.06 9.10
C VAL A 59 23.11 7.83 8.00
N VAL A 60 22.68 7.24 6.90
CA VAL A 60 23.46 7.05 5.69
C VAL A 60 23.31 8.25 4.76
N MET A 61 22.08 8.81 4.71
CA MET A 61 21.76 9.88 3.77
C MET A 61 20.54 10.69 4.24
N ASP A 62 20.54 11.96 3.91
CA ASP A 62 19.37 12.84 3.97
C ASP A 62 19.00 13.23 2.53
N LEU A 63 17.81 12.84 2.09
CA LEU A 63 17.32 13.11 0.74
C LEU A 63 16.52 14.41 0.66
N GLY A 64 16.28 15.09 1.80
CA GLY A 64 15.36 16.20 1.87
C GLY A 64 13.91 15.77 1.64
N HIS A 65 13.06 16.69 1.15
CA HIS A 65 11.68 16.38 0.82
C HIS A 65 11.59 15.73 -0.57
N VAL A 66 11.30 14.45 -0.62
CA VAL A 66 11.26 13.68 -1.87
C VAL A 66 10.03 12.77 -1.94
N ILE A 67 9.63 12.42 -3.17
CA ILE A 67 8.67 11.35 -3.47
C ILE A 67 9.49 10.11 -3.83
N GLY A 68 9.28 9.00 -3.12
CA GLY A 68 9.95 7.74 -3.41
C GLY A 68 9.24 6.93 -4.49
N ALA A 69 9.98 6.43 -5.48
CA ALA A 69 9.45 5.42 -6.39
C ALA A 69 9.24 4.08 -5.65
N PRO A 70 8.37 3.19 -6.16
CA PRO A 70 8.16 1.87 -5.59
C PRO A 70 9.50 1.13 -5.36
N GLY A 71 9.70 0.68 -4.13
CA GLY A 71 10.95 0.00 -3.72
C GLY A 71 12.12 0.93 -3.38
N TRP A 72 11.95 2.25 -3.43
CA TRP A 72 12.92 3.25 -2.96
C TRP A 72 14.32 3.14 -3.60
N ARG A 73 14.39 2.75 -4.88
CA ARG A 73 15.64 2.85 -5.66
C ARG A 73 15.83 4.22 -6.25
N THR A 74 14.74 4.89 -6.54
CA THR A 74 14.70 6.24 -7.12
C THR A 74 13.82 7.12 -6.25
N ALA A 75 14.19 8.37 -6.12
CA ALA A 75 13.41 9.41 -5.47
C ALA A 75 13.36 10.67 -6.35
N PHE A 76 12.33 11.49 -6.15
CA PHE A 76 12.10 12.71 -6.92
C PHE A 76 12.02 13.90 -5.97
N ALA A 77 12.98 14.83 -6.08
CA ALA A 77 12.90 16.12 -5.41
C ALA A 77 12.24 17.13 -6.33
N ILE A 78 11.28 17.86 -5.80
CA ILE A 78 10.55 18.92 -6.51
C ILE A 78 10.84 20.24 -5.81
N GLU A 79 11.49 21.16 -6.50
CA GLU A 79 11.94 22.44 -5.98
C GLU A 79 11.40 23.58 -6.84
N ILE A 80 10.93 24.64 -6.22
CA ILE A 80 10.45 25.84 -6.93
C ILE A 80 11.51 26.93 -6.74
N ASP A 81 12.04 27.44 -7.85
CA ASP A 81 13.04 28.50 -7.84
C ASP A 81 12.42 29.88 -7.57
N ASN A 82 13.28 30.90 -7.37
CA ASN A 82 12.83 32.24 -7.10
C ASN A 82 12.10 32.92 -8.29
N ALA A 83 12.29 32.41 -9.50
CA ALA A 83 11.57 32.88 -10.69
C ALA A 83 10.18 32.20 -10.83
N GLY A 84 9.86 31.24 -9.95
CA GLY A 84 8.60 30.52 -9.96
C GLY A 84 8.57 29.38 -10.97
N ASN A 85 9.71 28.86 -11.39
CA ASN A 85 9.81 27.64 -12.18
C ASN A 85 10.08 26.44 -11.27
N THR A 86 9.73 25.24 -11.74
CA THR A 86 9.88 24.01 -10.98
C THR A 86 11.03 23.17 -11.53
N ALA A 87 11.97 22.83 -10.67
CA ALA A 87 13.01 21.85 -10.94
C ALA A 87 12.56 20.48 -10.41
N VAL A 88 12.67 19.46 -11.24
CA VAL A 88 12.46 18.05 -10.84
C VAL A 88 13.80 17.34 -10.93
N ARG A 89 14.31 16.85 -9.81
CA ARG A 89 15.54 16.05 -9.77
C ARG A 89 15.21 14.59 -9.53
N VAL A 90 15.73 13.73 -10.38
CA VAL A 90 15.70 12.28 -10.24
C VAL A 90 16.96 11.86 -9.47
N ILE A 91 16.76 11.25 -8.31
CA ILE A 91 17.83 10.90 -7.37
C ILE A 91 17.93 9.38 -7.28
N ASP A 92 19.11 8.84 -7.44
CA ASP A 92 19.41 7.48 -7.00
C ASP A 92 19.38 7.44 -5.47
N ALA A 93 18.39 6.77 -4.92
CA ALA A 93 18.16 6.76 -3.47
C ALA A 93 19.14 5.87 -2.70
N ARG A 94 20.09 5.20 -3.37
CA ARG A 94 21.18 4.46 -2.72
C ARG A 94 22.43 5.32 -2.54
N THR A 95 22.66 6.23 -3.49
CA THR A 95 23.87 7.07 -3.53
C THR A 95 23.60 8.53 -3.21
N GLY A 96 22.35 8.99 -3.25
CA GLY A 96 21.95 10.37 -3.13
C GLY A 96 22.29 11.23 -4.36
N GLN A 97 22.85 10.63 -5.40
CA GLN A 97 23.26 11.36 -6.59
C GLN A 97 22.06 11.72 -7.46
N THR A 98 22.02 12.94 -7.93
CA THR A 98 21.08 13.35 -8.96
C THR A 98 21.52 12.73 -10.28
N THR A 99 20.71 11.82 -10.80
CA THR A 99 20.96 11.12 -12.07
C THR A 99 20.41 11.90 -13.26
N ARG A 100 19.42 12.76 -13.00
CA ARG A 100 18.77 13.63 -13.98
C ARG A 100 18.15 14.84 -13.30
N ALA A 101 18.12 15.95 -14.02
CA ALA A 101 17.35 17.14 -13.65
C ALA A 101 16.57 17.64 -14.88
N MET A 102 15.37 18.17 -14.63
CA MET A 102 14.56 18.83 -15.66
C MET A 102 13.95 20.11 -15.09
N GLN A 103 13.76 21.10 -15.94
CA GLN A 103 13.13 22.37 -15.61
C GLN A 103 11.76 22.45 -16.27
N LEU A 104 10.78 22.87 -15.49
CA LEU A 104 9.40 23.09 -15.92
C LEU A 104 9.06 24.56 -15.73
N THR A 105 8.52 25.18 -16.75
CA THR A 105 8.03 26.56 -16.65
C THR A 105 6.78 26.58 -15.75
N GLY A 106 6.78 27.46 -14.75
CA GLY A 106 5.68 27.63 -13.79
C GLY A 106 5.83 26.80 -12.51
N ARG A 107 4.92 27.06 -11.58
CA ARG A 107 4.91 26.46 -10.24
C ARG A 107 4.10 25.18 -10.25
N TRP A 108 4.79 24.07 -10.09
CA TRP A 108 4.19 22.74 -10.03
C TRP A 108 4.50 22.11 -8.68
N ALA A 109 3.48 21.64 -8.00
CA ALA A 109 3.60 20.97 -6.71
C ALA A 109 3.31 19.48 -6.81
N PRO A 110 3.85 18.66 -5.92
CA PRO A 110 3.41 17.28 -5.78
C PRO A 110 1.90 17.20 -5.61
N VAL A 111 1.26 16.29 -6.32
CA VAL A 111 -0.15 15.98 -6.10
C VAL A 111 -0.29 15.00 -4.96
N ALA A 112 -1.32 15.15 -4.15
CA ALA A 112 -1.68 14.19 -3.14
C ALA A 112 -2.89 13.40 -3.63
N GLU A 113 -2.82 12.10 -3.50
CA GLU A 113 -4.02 11.29 -3.54
C GLU A 113 -4.88 11.70 -2.36
N TYR A 114 -5.82 12.56 -2.62
CA TYR A 114 -6.95 12.83 -1.78
C TYR A 114 -6.68 12.94 -0.26
N GLY A 115 -5.76 13.80 0.15
CA GLY A 115 -5.43 14.05 1.57
C GLY A 115 -4.34 13.15 2.16
N ASN A 116 -3.70 12.32 1.35
CA ASN A 116 -2.57 11.49 1.74
C ASN A 116 -1.22 12.11 1.39
N ALA A 117 -0.15 11.39 1.75
CA ALA A 117 1.19 11.80 1.38
C ALA A 117 1.32 12.01 -0.13
N PRO A 118 2.03 13.07 -0.56
CA PRO A 118 2.25 13.34 -1.97
C PRO A 118 2.86 12.13 -2.68
N SER A 119 2.26 11.67 -3.75
CA SER A 119 2.85 10.63 -4.60
C SER A 119 2.85 11.03 -6.06
N GLY A 120 1.70 11.10 -6.70
CA GLY A 120 1.60 11.44 -8.12
C GLY A 120 2.29 10.44 -9.06
N LEU A 121 2.71 9.28 -8.57
CA LEU A 121 3.44 8.30 -9.33
C LEU A 121 2.50 7.24 -9.93
N SER A 122 2.83 6.79 -11.15
CA SER A 122 2.25 5.56 -11.68
C SER A 122 2.75 4.33 -10.91
N PRO A 123 2.08 3.16 -10.99
CA PRO A 123 2.46 1.93 -10.29
C PRO A 123 3.92 1.51 -10.47
N SER A 124 4.48 1.68 -11.66
CA SER A 124 5.89 1.40 -11.94
C SER A 124 6.84 2.52 -11.51
N GLY A 125 6.32 3.70 -11.17
CA GLY A 125 7.10 4.92 -10.94
C GLY A 125 7.62 5.58 -12.23
N ARG A 126 7.19 5.11 -13.41
CA ARG A 126 7.62 5.68 -14.70
C ARG A 126 7.05 7.07 -14.96
N TRP A 127 5.83 7.32 -14.53
CA TRP A 127 5.18 8.60 -14.71
C TRP A 127 5.02 9.32 -13.38
N LEU A 128 5.39 10.60 -13.36
CA LEU A 128 5.20 11.50 -12.24
C LEU A 128 4.24 12.62 -12.66
N VAL A 129 3.21 12.84 -11.84
CA VAL A 129 2.25 13.91 -12.03
C VAL A 129 2.48 15.00 -10.99
N LEU A 130 2.59 16.23 -11.45
CA LEU A 130 2.58 17.42 -10.61
C LEU A 130 1.34 18.26 -10.94
N GLY A 131 0.86 19.05 -9.99
CA GLY A 131 -0.35 19.85 -10.12
C GLY A 131 -0.16 21.34 -9.86
N ASP A 132 -1.01 22.15 -10.48
CA ASP A 132 -1.19 23.57 -10.21
C ASP A 132 -2.72 23.83 -10.10
N PRO A 133 -3.32 23.58 -8.91
CA PRO A 133 -4.75 23.81 -8.71
C PRO A 133 -5.05 25.31 -8.59
N ARG A 134 -6.05 25.77 -9.36
CA ARG A 134 -6.57 27.13 -9.34
C ARG A 134 -8.06 27.14 -9.07
N PRO A 135 -8.67 28.28 -8.71
CA PRO A 135 -10.08 28.33 -8.37
C PRO A 135 -11.04 27.83 -9.47
N ASP A 136 -10.73 28.10 -10.72
CA ASP A 136 -11.54 27.86 -11.90
C ASP A 136 -11.07 26.71 -12.79
N ARG A 137 -9.85 26.21 -12.55
CA ARG A 137 -9.24 25.13 -13.32
C ARG A 137 -8.19 24.36 -12.54
N THR A 138 -7.88 23.17 -13.00
CA THR A 138 -6.75 22.36 -12.49
C THR A 138 -5.82 22.05 -13.63
N ALA A 139 -4.54 22.35 -13.46
CA ALA A 139 -3.50 22.01 -14.42
C ALA A 139 -2.64 20.88 -13.86
N PHE A 140 -2.19 19.99 -14.76
CA PHE A 140 -1.30 18.90 -14.43
C PHE A 140 -0.12 18.89 -15.38
N GLN A 141 1.05 18.50 -14.85
CA GLN A 141 2.26 18.22 -15.61
C GLN A 141 2.54 16.72 -15.49
N ILE A 142 2.51 16.01 -16.59
CA ILE A 142 2.76 14.58 -16.68
C ILE A 142 4.18 14.39 -17.21
N ILE A 143 5.01 13.72 -16.44
CA ILE A 143 6.46 13.63 -16.63
C ILE A 143 6.87 12.17 -16.77
N ASP A 144 7.51 11.82 -17.87
CA ASP A 144 8.24 10.56 -18.00
C ASP A 144 9.53 10.63 -17.19
N THR A 145 9.59 9.91 -16.09
CA THR A 145 10.75 9.91 -15.19
C THR A 145 12.02 9.34 -15.82
N SER A 146 11.87 8.54 -16.90
CA SER A 146 13.00 8.08 -17.72
C SER A 146 13.56 9.19 -18.63
N GLY A 147 12.76 10.24 -18.89
CA GLY A 147 13.10 11.37 -19.77
C GLY A 147 13.09 11.01 -21.26
N ALA A 148 12.53 9.88 -21.63
CA ALA A 148 12.40 9.51 -23.03
C ALA A 148 11.33 10.35 -23.76
N VAL A 149 10.36 10.87 -23.00
CA VAL A 149 9.27 11.70 -23.52
C VAL A 149 9.29 13.07 -22.83
N GLN A 150 9.03 14.10 -23.60
CA GLN A 150 8.92 15.46 -23.04
C GLN A 150 7.71 15.57 -22.10
N PRO A 151 7.83 16.34 -21.00
CA PRO A 151 6.72 16.58 -20.10
C PRO A 151 5.51 17.17 -20.84
N LYS A 152 4.32 16.65 -20.51
CA LYS A 152 3.07 17.10 -21.11
C LYS A 152 2.22 17.84 -20.08
N ARG A 153 1.75 19.03 -20.46
CA ARG A 153 0.82 19.83 -19.69
C ARG A 153 -0.61 19.57 -20.15
N ILE A 154 -1.51 19.44 -19.17
CA ILE A 154 -2.95 19.38 -19.36
C ILE A 154 -3.61 20.46 -18.48
N ASP A 155 -4.48 21.27 -19.07
CA ASP A 155 -5.30 22.29 -18.38
C ASP A 155 -6.77 21.89 -18.51
N ILE A 156 -7.42 21.67 -17.37
CA ILE A 156 -8.80 21.20 -17.31
C ILE A 156 -9.66 22.25 -16.59
N PRO A 157 -10.74 22.76 -17.22
CA PRO A 157 -11.70 23.62 -16.53
C PRO A 157 -12.35 22.90 -15.36
N GLY A 158 -12.42 23.53 -14.20
CA GLY A 158 -12.98 22.98 -12.97
C GLY A 158 -11.93 22.55 -11.97
N ARG A 159 -12.41 22.03 -10.84
CA ARG A 159 -11.57 21.60 -9.71
C ARG A 159 -11.55 20.08 -9.61
N TYR A 160 -10.40 19.53 -9.79
CA TYR A 160 -10.15 18.09 -9.73
C TYR A 160 -9.01 17.78 -8.76
N SER A 161 -9.11 16.67 -8.06
CA SER A 161 -8.00 16.06 -7.34
C SER A 161 -7.41 14.94 -8.17
N PHE A 162 -6.10 14.71 -8.03
CA PHE A 162 -5.44 13.56 -8.61
C PHE A 162 -5.95 12.27 -7.95
N ASP A 163 -6.14 11.22 -8.74
CA ASP A 163 -6.47 9.87 -8.27
C ASP A 163 -5.35 8.89 -8.67
N ALA A 164 -5.15 8.72 -9.98
CA ALA A 164 -4.12 7.83 -10.50
C ALA A 164 -3.62 8.28 -11.88
N VAL A 165 -2.47 7.74 -12.30
CA VAL A 165 -1.98 7.82 -13.66
C VAL A 165 -1.64 6.41 -14.16
N ALA A 166 -2.07 6.08 -15.37
CA ALA A 166 -1.79 4.79 -15.99
C ALA A 166 -0.30 4.60 -16.30
N ASP A 167 0.21 3.37 -16.19
CA ASP A 167 1.62 3.06 -16.46
C ASP A 167 2.05 3.27 -17.93
N ASN A 168 1.09 3.34 -18.86
CA ASN A 168 1.37 3.74 -20.25
C ASN A 168 1.46 5.27 -20.45
N GLY A 169 1.09 6.05 -19.42
CA GLY A 169 1.09 7.51 -19.46
C GLY A 169 -0.02 8.14 -20.31
N GLU A 170 -1.00 7.37 -20.78
CA GLU A 170 -2.05 7.84 -21.69
C GLU A 170 -3.33 8.29 -20.99
N SER A 171 -3.50 7.93 -19.72
CA SER A 171 -4.70 8.24 -18.96
C SER A 171 -4.35 8.80 -17.58
N LEU A 172 -4.98 9.92 -17.26
CA LEU A 172 -4.94 10.55 -15.93
C LEU A 172 -6.33 10.45 -15.31
N TYR A 173 -6.41 9.88 -14.12
CA TYR A 173 -7.64 9.69 -13.37
C TYR A 173 -7.77 10.78 -12.33
N LEU A 174 -8.97 11.36 -12.25
CA LEU A 174 -9.23 12.55 -11.47
C LEU A 174 -10.52 12.38 -10.66
N VAL A 175 -10.53 12.85 -9.45
CA VAL A 175 -11.73 12.92 -8.62
C VAL A 175 -12.38 14.29 -8.77
N GLU A 176 -13.59 14.31 -9.30
CA GLU A 176 -14.49 15.46 -9.30
C GLU A 176 -15.34 15.42 -8.04
N ARG A 177 -15.14 16.41 -7.17
CA ARG A 177 -15.96 16.57 -5.95
C ARG A 177 -17.30 17.17 -6.29
N LEU A 178 -18.33 16.56 -5.73
CA LEU A 178 -19.70 17.01 -5.82
C LEU A 178 -20.17 17.55 -4.45
N GLN A 179 -21.41 17.33 -4.09
CA GLN A 179 -21.95 17.78 -2.82
C GLN A 179 -21.63 16.78 -1.69
N GLY A 180 -21.19 17.29 -0.53
CA GLY A 180 -20.87 16.47 0.64
C GLY A 180 -19.72 15.50 0.38
N THR A 181 -19.95 14.20 0.58
CA THR A 181 -18.99 13.13 0.31
C THR A 181 -19.15 12.48 -1.06
N GLN A 182 -20.02 13.05 -1.92
CA GLN A 182 -20.21 12.56 -3.28
C GLN A 182 -19.05 12.95 -4.18
N TYR A 183 -18.67 12.05 -5.07
CA TYR A 183 -17.62 12.25 -6.06
C TYR A 183 -17.87 11.45 -7.33
N ARG A 184 -17.16 11.79 -8.40
CA ARG A 184 -17.04 10.99 -9.62
C ARG A 184 -15.57 10.82 -9.97
N VAL A 185 -15.24 9.69 -10.58
CA VAL A 185 -13.92 9.51 -11.21
C VAL A 185 -14.05 9.91 -12.67
N ARG A 186 -13.17 10.84 -13.09
CA ARG A 186 -13.10 11.35 -14.47
C ARG A 186 -11.80 10.90 -15.08
N VAL A 187 -11.79 10.78 -16.39
CA VAL A 187 -10.58 10.43 -17.16
C VAL A 187 -10.17 11.62 -17.99
N ALA A 188 -8.91 12.03 -17.89
CA ALA A 188 -8.28 12.91 -18.87
C ALA A 188 -7.41 12.06 -19.78
N ASP A 189 -7.65 12.20 -21.08
CA ASP A 189 -6.83 11.58 -22.12
C ASP A 189 -5.55 12.42 -22.30
N VAL A 190 -4.43 11.84 -21.90
CA VAL A 190 -3.15 12.55 -21.90
C VAL A 190 -2.71 12.94 -23.34
N PRO A 191 -2.82 12.08 -24.36
CA PRO A 191 -2.52 12.47 -25.75
C PRO A 191 -3.28 13.67 -26.26
N SER A 192 -4.58 13.78 -26.05
CA SER A 192 -5.38 14.94 -26.50
C SER A 192 -5.35 16.13 -25.51
N GLY A 193 -5.00 15.87 -24.25
CA GLY A 193 -5.01 16.90 -23.18
C GLY A 193 -6.41 17.29 -22.70
N SER A 194 -7.44 16.48 -22.94
CA SER A 194 -8.83 16.79 -22.65
C SER A 194 -9.51 15.74 -21.79
N LEU A 195 -10.57 16.15 -21.07
CA LEU A 195 -11.43 15.21 -20.37
C LEU A 195 -12.22 14.34 -21.36
N VAL A 196 -12.23 13.05 -21.10
CA VAL A 196 -13.17 12.14 -21.75
C VAL A 196 -14.59 12.49 -21.27
N PRO A 197 -15.57 12.57 -22.18
CA PRO A 197 -16.97 12.86 -21.79
C PRO A 197 -17.52 11.84 -20.79
N GLY A 198 -18.29 12.31 -19.82
CA GLY A 198 -18.89 11.47 -18.78
C GLY A 198 -17.94 11.12 -17.63
N SER A 199 -18.38 10.26 -16.74
CA SER A 199 -17.58 9.63 -15.69
C SER A 199 -17.00 8.30 -16.18
N ILE A 200 -16.05 7.73 -15.42
CA ILE A 200 -15.62 6.37 -15.67
C ILE A 200 -16.81 5.41 -15.56
N ILE A 201 -16.85 4.41 -16.41
CA ILE A 201 -17.89 3.38 -16.39
C ILE A 201 -17.61 2.42 -15.25
N ASP A 202 -18.54 2.33 -14.31
CA ASP A 202 -18.53 1.26 -13.30
C ASP A 202 -19.35 0.07 -13.83
N VAL A 203 -18.71 -1.07 -13.98
CA VAL A 203 -19.34 -2.25 -14.59
C VAL A 203 -20.55 -2.75 -13.79
N LYS A 204 -20.62 -2.54 -12.46
CA LYS A 204 -21.79 -2.90 -11.65
C LYS A 204 -22.92 -1.85 -11.71
N GLN A 205 -22.62 -0.62 -12.05
CA GLN A 205 -23.62 0.47 -12.09
C GLN A 205 -24.27 0.66 -13.46
N ILE A 206 -23.85 -0.07 -14.48
CA ILE A 206 -24.47 -0.03 -15.83
C ILE A 206 -25.98 -0.36 -15.80
N THR A 207 -26.44 -1.03 -14.76
CA THR A 207 -27.86 -1.43 -14.62
C THR A 207 -28.77 -0.39 -13.97
N THR A 208 -28.23 0.70 -13.43
CA THR A 208 -29.03 1.78 -12.81
C THR A 208 -28.85 3.09 -13.57
N ALA A 209 -29.78 3.38 -14.46
CA ALA A 209 -29.76 4.52 -15.38
C ALA A 209 -29.63 5.91 -14.74
N ASP A 210 -29.67 6.02 -13.41
CA ASP A 210 -29.79 7.28 -12.69
C ASP A 210 -28.51 7.79 -12.00
N GLN A 211 -27.41 7.07 -12.03
CA GLN A 211 -26.28 7.44 -11.17
C GLN A 211 -25.07 8.05 -11.87
N ASN A 212 -25.09 8.46 -13.11
CA ASN A 212 -24.00 9.23 -13.76
C ASN A 212 -22.58 9.01 -13.18
N GLY A 213 -22.28 7.79 -12.69
CA GLY A 213 -21.03 7.43 -12.01
C GLY A 213 -20.81 8.15 -10.67
N VAL A 214 -21.86 8.63 -9.99
CA VAL A 214 -21.75 9.29 -8.68
C VAL A 214 -21.54 8.23 -7.60
N MET A 215 -20.46 8.37 -6.88
CA MET A 215 -20.10 7.57 -5.71
C MET A 215 -20.21 8.40 -4.44
N ASN A 216 -20.27 7.74 -3.28
CA ASN A 216 -20.36 8.41 -1.99
C ASN A 216 -19.38 7.79 -1.00
N GLY A 217 -18.40 8.54 -0.57
CA GLY A 217 -17.39 8.10 0.38
C GLY A 217 -16.21 9.03 0.50
N SER A 218 -15.50 8.87 1.61
CA SER A 218 -14.22 9.51 1.84
C SER A 218 -13.09 8.50 1.63
N TYR A 219 -12.12 8.87 0.84
CA TYR A 219 -10.92 8.06 0.59
C TYR A 219 -10.09 7.86 1.86
N THR A 220 -9.53 6.68 2.04
CA THR A 220 -8.65 6.36 3.16
C THR A 220 -7.27 5.90 2.74
N THR A 221 -7.16 4.98 1.80
CA THR A 221 -5.89 4.45 1.32
C THR A 221 -6.06 3.79 -0.05
N ALA A 222 -4.96 3.62 -0.78
CA ALA A 222 -4.94 2.82 -1.99
C ALA A 222 -3.65 2.01 -2.13
N THR A 223 -3.69 1.03 -3.02
CA THR A 223 -2.51 0.30 -3.48
C THR A 223 -2.69 -0.12 -4.93
N ALA A 224 -1.58 -0.15 -5.67
CA ALA A 224 -1.58 -0.72 -7.01
C ALA A 224 -1.72 -2.24 -6.95
N GLY A 225 -2.40 -2.80 -7.93
CA GLY A 225 -2.47 -4.24 -8.16
C GLY A 225 -1.15 -4.82 -8.69
N PRO A 226 -1.06 -6.15 -8.80
CA PRO A 226 0.21 -6.83 -9.09
C PRO A 226 0.84 -6.47 -10.44
N ASN A 227 0.03 -6.14 -11.42
CA ASN A 227 0.47 -5.82 -12.79
C ASN A 227 0.48 -4.32 -13.09
N GLY A 228 0.11 -3.47 -12.11
CA GLY A 228 0.01 -2.04 -12.32
C GLY A 228 -1.24 -1.57 -13.07
N ASP A 229 -2.07 -2.49 -13.59
CA ASP A 229 -3.29 -2.14 -14.33
C ASP A 229 -4.45 -1.72 -13.44
N TRP A 230 -4.44 -2.19 -12.21
CA TRP A 230 -5.49 -1.93 -11.23
C TRP A 230 -4.99 -1.08 -10.08
N TYR A 231 -5.85 -0.16 -9.63
CA TYR A 231 -5.76 0.51 -8.33
C TYR A 231 -6.90 0.08 -7.43
N PHE A 232 -6.59 -0.30 -6.22
CA PHE A 232 -7.56 -0.65 -5.18
C PHE A 232 -7.55 0.45 -4.14
N SER A 233 -8.65 1.17 -4.03
CA SER A 233 -8.79 2.29 -3.09
C SER A 233 -9.88 1.99 -2.07
N VAL A 234 -9.58 2.16 -0.78
CA VAL A 234 -10.58 2.04 0.28
C VAL A 234 -11.28 3.37 0.46
N TYR A 235 -12.59 3.33 0.44
CA TYR A 235 -13.46 4.46 0.76
C TYR A 235 -14.33 4.13 1.96
N GLN A 236 -14.63 5.16 2.73
CA GLN A 236 -15.55 5.12 3.85
C GLN A 236 -16.86 5.79 3.45
N HIS A 237 -17.91 4.98 3.23
CA HIS A 237 -19.26 5.51 3.05
C HIS A 237 -19.76 6.11 4.37
N PRO A 238 -20.39 7.30 4.39
CA PRO A 238 -20.72 8.01 5.63
C PRO A 238 -21.67 7.25 6.56
N THR A 239 -22.48 6.34 6.05
CA THR A 239 -23.48 5.60 6.83
C THR A 239 -23.41 4.08 6.68
N LYS A 240 -22.76 3.57 5.61
CA LYS A 240 -22.73 2.13 5.31
C LYS A 240 -21.45 1.43 5.75
N GLY A 241 -20.34 2.14 5.83
CA GLY A 241 -19.05 1.57 6.18
C GLY A 241 -18.06 1.50 5.03
N PRO A 242 -16.99 0.70 5.15
CA PRO A 242 -15.88 0.69 4.22
C PRO A 242 -16.17 -0.19 2.99
N TYR A 243 -15.64 0.24 1.86
CA TYR A 243 -15.63 -0.55 0.62
C TYR A 243 -14.36 -0.30 -0.18
N ILE A 244 -14.00 -1.23 -1.06
CA ILE A 244 -12.92 -1.06 -2.01
C ILE A 244 -13.50 -0.68 -3.37
N HIS A 245 -12.97 0.37 -3.96
CA HIS A 245 -13.18 0.74 -5.35
C HIS A 245 -11.96 0.26 -6.15
N ALA A 246 -12.18 -0.60 -7.13
CA ALA A 246 -11.15 -1.08 -8.03
C ALA A 246 -11.22 -0.32 -9.36
N LEU A 247 -10.13 0.34 -9.72
CA LEU A 247 -9.98 1.15 -10.92
C LEU A 247 -9.00 0.46 -11.88
N ASN A 248 -9.48 0.06 -13.08
CA ASN A 248 -8.61 -0.41 -14.14
C ASN A 248 -8.11 0.78 -14.95
N THR A 249 -6.82 1.08 -14.82
CA THR A 249 -6.21 2.25 -15.45
C THR A 249 -5.91 2.04 -16.95
N SER A 250 -5.79 0.80 -17.39
CA SER A 250 -5.56 0.48 -18.80
C SER A 250 -6.85 0.43 -19.60
N ALA A 251 -7.91 -0.18 -19.04
CA ALA A 251 -9.21 -0.31 -19.71
C ALA A 251 -10.12 0.91 -19.52
N ARG A 252 -9.76 1.86 -18.68
CA ARG A 252 -10.56 3.05 -18.35
C ARG A 252 -11.95 2.70 -17.79
N ILE A 253 -11.99 1.67 -16.93
CA ILE A 253 -13.22 1.25 -16.25
C ILE A 253 -12.98 1.14 -14.75
N ALA A 254 -14.04 1.29 -13.97
CA ALA A 254 -14.08 0.84 -12.59
C ALA A 254 -14.82 -0.49 -12.53
N GLU A 255 -14.27 -1.43 -11.78
CA GLU A 255 -14.99 -2.65 -11.42
C GLU A 255 -15.25 -2.59 -9.93
N CYS A 256 -16.49 -2.51 -9.64
CA CYS A 256 -17.17 -2.78 -8.40
C CYS A 256 -16.59 -2.36 -7.08
N ILE A 257 -17.48 -1.84 -6.33
CA ILE A 257 -17.47 -1.73 -4.89
C ILE A 257 -17.39 -3.14 -4.30
N LEU A 258 -16.25 -3.45 -3.67
CA LEU A 258 -16.07 -4.65 -2.88
C LEU A 258 -16.39 -4.28 -1.43
N ASP A 259 -17.56 -4.70 -0.96
CA ASP A 259 -17.99 -4.44 0.42
C ASP A 259 -17.07 -5.15 1.40
N LEU A 260 -16.49 -4.40 2.33
CA LEU A 260 -15.69 -4.94 3.41
C LEU A 260 -16.57 -5.39 4.58
N PRO A 261 -16.07 -6.18 5.52
CA PRO A 261 -16.81 -6.54 6.73
C PRO A 261 -17.43 -5.31 7.39
N THR A 262 -18.63 -5.48 7.94
CA THR A 262 -19.46 -4.41 8.52
C THR A 262 -20.10 -3.43 7.54
N PHE A 263 -19.85 -3.51 6.23
CA PHE A 263 -20.56 -2.66 5.27
C PHE A 263 -22.09 -2.89 5.38
N GLY A 264 -22.82 -1.79 5.58
CA GLY A 264 -24.27 -1.81 5.80
C GLY A 264 -24.73 -2.15 7.22
N ASN A 265 -23.85 -2.66 8.10
CA ASN A 265 -24.21 -3.14 9.45
C ASN A 265 -23.30 -2.58 10.56
N ALA A 266 -22.51 -1.56 10.29
CA ALA A 266 -21.60 -1.00 11.27
C ALA A 266 -22.35 -0.22 12.36
N GLY A 267 -22.09 -0.55 13.64
CA GLY A 267 -22.51 0.25 14.77
C GLY A 267 -21.66 1.53 14.92
N ALA A 268 -22.02 2.43 15.82
CA ALA A 268 -21.35 3.72 15.99
C ALA A 268 -19.86 3.58 16.35
N VAL A 269 -19.50 2.58 17.17
CA VAL A 269 -18.09 2.33 17.57
C VAL A 269 -17.29 1.80 16.39
N GLU A 270 -17.85 0.86 15.64
CA GLU A 270 -17.23 0.36 14.41
C GLU A 270 -17.06 1.48 13.39
N MET A 271 -18.04 2.36 13.23
CA MET A 271 -17.93 3.50 12.31
C MET A 271 -16.76 4.42 12.65
N ALA A 272 -16.50 4.68 13.92
CA ALA A 272 -15.34 5.48 14.35
C ALA A 272 -13.98 4.83 14.03
N LYS A 273 -13.95 3.50 13.91
CA LYS A 273 -12.75 2.71 13.60
C LYS A 273 -12.60 2.31 12.14
N GLN A 274 -13.62 2.52 11.32
CA GLN A 274 -13.55 2.20 9.89
C GLN A 274 -12.44 2.94 9.13
N PRO A 275 -12.03 4.18 9.46
CA PRO A 275 -10.92 4.83 8.79
C PRO A 275 -9.55 4.13 8.92
N PHE A 276 -9.42 3.12 9.78
CA PHE A 276 -8.17 2.37 10.00
C PHE A 276 -8.02 1.12 9.11
N TRP A 277 -8.80 0.98 8.05
CA TRP A 277 -8.57 -0.03 7.04
C TRP A 277 -7.28 0.25 6.28
N SER A 278 -6.42 -0.74 6.19
CA SER A 278 -5.16 -0.73 5.46
C SER A 278 -5.20 -1.75 4.34
N LEU A 279 -4.48 -1.48 3.26
CA LEU A 279 -4.28 -2.40 2.15
C LEU A 279 -2.83 -2.90 2.14
N ALA A 280 -2.64 -4.19 1.96
CA ALA A 280 -1.33 -4.79 1.79
C ALA A 280 -1.35 -5.82 0.66
N LEU A 281 -0.53 -5.60 -0.36
CA LEU A 281 -0.35 -6.56 -1.45
C LEU A 281 0.82 -7.47 -1.13
N GLY A 282 0.57 -8.77 -1.15
CA GLY A 282 1.58 -9.80 -0.96
C GLY A 282 1.65 -10.74 -2.16
N LYS A 283 2.81 -11.39 -2.33
CA LYS A 283 2.99 -12.43 -3.35
C LYS A 283 3.39 -13.72 -2.65
N GLN A 284 2.56 -14.74 -2.80
CA GLN A 284 2.83 -16.07 -2.31
C GLN A 284 3.10 -16.99 -3.50
N GLN A 285 4.33 -17.45 -3.65
CA GLN A 285 4.78 -18.17 -4.84
C GLN A 285 4.52 -17.33 -6.12
N LEU A 286 3.61 -17.77 -6.99
CA LEU A 286 3.25 -17.09 -8.24
C LEU A 286 1.96 -16.28 -8.14
N THR A 287 1.24 -16.38 -7.02
CA THR A 287 -0.09 -15.75 -6.85
C THR A 287 0.02 -14.51 -5.98
N SER A 288 -0.45 -13.39 -6.48
CA SER A 288 -0.61 -12.18 -5.68
C SER A 288 -1.95 -12.20 -4.93
N ARG A 289 -1.94 -11.67 -3.73
CA ARG A 289 -3.11 -11.56 -2.84
C ARG A 289 -3.16 -10.16 -2.25
N LEU A 290 -4.35 -9.58 -2.26
CA LEU A 290 -4.59 -8.29 -1.63
C LEU A 290 -5.31 -8.53 -0.29
N TYR A 291 -4.75 -7.99 0.77
CA TYR A 291 -5.33 -8.02 2.10
C TYR A 291 -5.86 -6.63 2.44
N ALA A 292 -7.16 -6.53 2.71
CA ALA A 292 -7.72 -5.37 3.36
C ALA A 292 -7.93 -5.71 4.83
N VAL A 293 -7.30 -4.97 5.75
CA VAL A 293 -7.28 -5.32 7.16
C VAL A 293 -7.48 -4.10 8.05
N ASN A 294 -8.24 -4.30 9.12
CA ASN A 294 -8.45 -3.30 10.17
C ASN A 294 -8.03 -3.89 11.53
N GLY A 295 -6.84 -3.52 11.99
CA GLY A 295 -6.31 -4.00 13.27
C GLY A 295 -6.98 -3.39 14.50
N ALA A 296 -7.72 -2.29 14.36
CA ALA A 296 -8.50 -1.72 15.45
C ALA A 296 -9.83 -2.47 15.67
N LEU A 297 -10.33 -3.16 14.63
CA LEU A 297 -11.56 -3.96 14.68
C LEU A 297 -11.29 -5.47 14.70
N GLY A 298 -10.06 -5.90 14.37
CA GLY A 298 -9.76 -7.31 14.20
C GLY A 298 -10.46 -7.94 12.99
N GLN A 299 -10.56 -7.19 11.90
CA GLN A 299 -11.27 -7.60 10.68
C GLN A 299 -10.32 -7.68 9.49
N LEU A 300 -10.54 -8.64 8.62
CA LEU A 300 -9.71 -8.92 7.45
C LEU A 300 -10.57 -9.40 6.28
N ALA A 301 -10.27 -8.91 5.09
CA ALA A 301 -10.77 -9.42 3.82
C ALA A 301 -9.60 -9.83 2.93
N LEU A 302 -9.62 -11.05 2.43
CA LEU A 302 -8.76 -11.51 1.36
C LEU A 302 -9.43 -11.19 0.03
N VAL A 303 -8.78 -10.39 -0.79
CA VAL A 303 -9.24 -10.00 -2.13
C VAL A 303 -8.35 -10.64 -3.17
N ASP A 304 -8.96 -11.25 -4.17
CA ASP A 304 -8.27 -11.68 -5.38
C ASP A 304 -8.11 -10.45 -6.30
N PRO A 305 -6.86 -9.99 -6.54
CA PRO A 305 -6.63 -8.79 -7.34
C PRO A 305 -6.75 -9.01 -8.85
N TYR A 306 -6.97 -10.25 -9.29
CA TYR A 306 -7.17 -10.59 -10.71
C TYR A 306 -8.66 -10.79 -11.04
N GLU A 307 -9.40 -11.47 -10.12
CA GLU A 307 -10.85 -11.66 -10.27
C GLU A 307 -11.67 -10.47 -9.73
N ILE A 308 -11.00 -9.49 -9.09
CA ILE A 308 -11.62 -8.33 -8.44
C ILE A 308 -12.76 -8.77 -7.50
N LYS A 309 -12.41 -9.67 -6.58
CA LYS A 309 -13.41 -10.32 -5.74
C LYS A 309 -12.91 -10.59 -4.32
N VAL A 310 -13.76 -10.33 -3.34
CA VAL A 310 -13.53 -10.81 -1.97
C VAL A 310 -13.66 -12.33 -1.95
N LYS A 311 -12.60 -13.04 -1.62
CA LYS A 311 -12.55 -14.51 -1.53
C LYS A 311 -12.89 -15.01 -0.14
N GLN A 312 -12.46 -14.30 0.88
CA GLN A 312 -12.64 -14.71 2.25
C GLN A 312 -12.69 -13.51 3.19
N LEU A 313 -13.57 -13.59 4.18
CA LEU A 313 -13.63 -12.68 5.30
C LEU A 313 -13.18 -13.44 6.55
N ALA A 314 -12.39 -12.77 7.40
CA ALA A 314 -11.94 -13.32 8.67
C ALA A 314 -11.99 -12.25 9.76
N THR A 315 -12.11 -12.73 11.00
CA THR A 315 -12.00 -11.88 12.19
C THR A 315 -10.98 -12.48 13.14
N PHE A 316 -10.31 -11.62 13.89
CA PHE A 316 -9.39 -12.05 14.93
C PHE A 316 -9.61 -11.22 16.20
N LYS A 317 -9.23 -11.82 17.33
CA LYS A 317 -9.43 -11.17 18.64
C LYS A 317 -8.45 -10.02 18.79
N VAL A 318 -8.96 -8.83 19.05
CA VAL A 318 -8.17 -7.66 19.43
C VAL A 318 -8.27 -7.44 20.94
N PRO A 319 -7.24 -6.86 21.59
CA PRO A 319 -7.33 -6.38 22.96
C PRO A 319 -8.48 -5.39 23.13
N ALA A 320 -8.95 -5.20 24.35
CA ALA A 320 -9.94 -4.17 24.62
C ALA A 320 -9.45 -2.81 24.07
N PRO A 321 -10.35 -2.00 23.48
CA PRO A 321 -9.96 -0.74 22.85
C PRO A 321 -9.21 0.14 23.86
N SER A 322 -8.07 0.70 23.41
CA SER A 322 -7.38 1.73 24.17
C SER A 322 -8.21 3.01 24.16
N SER A 323 -8.14 3.79 25.24
CA SER A 323 -8.68 5.16 25.26
C SER A 323 -7.89 6.13 24.37
N LYS A 324 -6.71 5.70 23.89
CA LYS A 324 -5.86 6.47 22.98
C LYS A 324 -6.22 6.16 21.54
N PRO A 325 -6.25 7.16 20.64
CA PRO A 325 -6.45 6.90 19.23
C PRO A 325 -5.30 6.06 18.66
N ALA A 326 -5.58 5.29 17.63
CA ALA A 326 -4.54 4.58 16.89
C ALA A 326 -3.52 5.58 16.32
N ALA A 327 -2.23 5.22 16.40
CA ALA A 327 -1.15 6.10 15.97
C ALA A 327 -0.79 5.94 14.48
N PHE A 328 -1.24 4.85 13.85
CA PHE A 328 -0.95 4.55 12.44
C PHE A 328 -1.96 5.22 11.50
N THR A 329 -1.49 5.44 10.27
CA THR A 329 -2.36 5.81 9.16
C THR A 329 -2.74 4.55 8.35
N PRO A 330 -3.83 4.58 7.57
CA PRO A 330 -4.21 3.46 6.70
C PRO A 330 -3.11 2.98 5.76
N GLN A 331 -2.21 3.88 5.32
CA GLN A 331 -1.11 3.55 4.42
C GLN A 331 -0.01 2.71 5.08
N SER A 332 0.12 2.80 6.39
CA SER A 332 1.21 2.19 7.16
C SER A 332 0.75 1.07 8.10
N GLY A 333 -0.55 0.79 8.14
CA GLY A 333 -1.15 -0.11 9.14
C GLY A 333 -0.92 -1.59 8.91
N ALA A 334 -0.39 -2.00 7.74
CA ALA A 334 -0.16 -3.41 7.44
C ALA A 334 1.05 -3.62 6.52
N ALA A 335 1.73 -4.76 6.69
CA ALA A 335 2.84 -5.21 5.84
C ALA A 335 2.80 -6.72 5.65
N VAL A 336 3.00 -7.18 4.41
CA VAL A 336 3.17 -8.61 4.09
C VAL A 336 4.65 -8.94 4.03
N SER A 337 5.02 -10.10 4.59
CA SER A 337 6.40 -10.60 4.45
C SER A 337 6.75 -10.84 2.97
N PRO A 338 8.02 -10.67 2.56
CA PRO A 338 8.46 -10.90 1.19
C PRO A 338 8.13 -12.30 0.63
N ASP A 339 8.10 -13.33 1.48
CA ASP A 339 7.69 -14.69 1.12
C ASP A 339 6.15 -14.85 0.98
N GLY A 340 5.38 -13.85 1.40
CA GLY A 340 3.93 -13.82 1.29
C GLY A 340 3.18 -14.63 2.36
N TYR A 341 3.86 -15.27 3.33
CA TYR A 341 3.22 -16.16 4.29
C TYR A 341 2.78 -15.51 5.59
N ARG A 342 3.20 -14.27 5.84
CA ARG A 342 2.88 -13.53 7.08
C ARG A 342 2.36 -12.15 6.77
N LEU A 343 1.27 -11.80 7.42
CA LEU A 343 0.70 -10.46 7.39
C LEU A 343 0.84 -9.85 8.79
N TYR A 344 1.55 -8.75 8.89
CA TYR A 344 1.68 -7.96 10.11
C TYR A 344 0.70 -6.81 10.06
N VAL A 345 -0.05 -6.63 11.13
CA VAL A 345 -1.13 -5.62 11.21
C VAL A 345 -0.97 -4.80 12.47
N LEU A 346 -0.95 -3.50 12.34
CA LEU A 346 -0.97 -2.60 13.48
C LEU A 346 -2.33 -2.59 14.14
N GLY A 347 -2.34 -2.83 15.45
CA GLY A 347 -3.48 -2.57 16.31
C GLY A 347 -3.34 -1.25 17.05
N GLU A 348 -4.34 -0.89 17.84
CA GLU A 348 -4.25 0.26 18.76
C GLU A 348 -3.13 0.07 19.80
N SER A 349 -2.77 -1.19 20.09
CA SER A 349 -1.80 -1.54 21.11
C SER A 349 -1.12 -2.88 20.78
N GLY A 350 -0.11 -2.82 19.93
CA GLY A 350 0.66 -3.98 19.49
C GLY A 350 0.55 -4.27 18.00
N ILE A 351 1.16 -5.38 17.60
CA ILE A 351 1.23 -5.85 16.22
C ILE A 351 0.66 -7.26 16.17
N PHE A 352 -0.29 -7.51 15.29
CA PHE A 352 -0.85 -8.83 15.05
C PHE A 352 -0.09 -9.54 13.93
N LEU A 353 0.33 -10.77 14.17
CA LEU A 353 0.86 -11.68 13.16
C LEU A 353 -0.26 -12.61 12.71
N ILE A 354 -0.62 -12.50 11.43
CA ILE A 354 -1.66 -13.31 10.79
C ILE A 354 -0.99 -14.21 9.76
N ASP A 355 -1.37 -15.48 9.77
CA ASP A 355 -1.01 -16.45 8.74
C ASP A 355 -1.84 -16.17 7.48
N THR A 356 -1.19 -16.05 6.33
CA THR A 356 -1.86 -15.70 5.09
C THR A 356 -2.51 -16.87 4.37
N ILE A 357 -2.31 -18.10 4.84
CA ILE A 357 -2.92 -19.30 4.26
C ILE A 357 -4.35 -19.46 4.77
N ASP A 358 -4.52 -19.43 6.09
CA ASP A 358 -5.81 -19.68 6.76
C ASP A 358 -6.41 -18.42 7.39
N LEU A 359 -5.73 -17.28 7.30
CA LEU A 359 -6.11 -15.97 7.85
C LEU A 359 -6.26 -15.96 9.38
N SER A 360 -5.61 -16.88 10.07
CA SER A 360 -5.67 -16.98 11.53
C SER A 360 -4.64 -16.09 12.22
N LEU A 361 -5.01 -15.56 13.38
CA LEU A 361 -4.06 -14.87 14.28
C LEU A 361 -3.11 -15.90 14.88
N ARG A 362 -1.81 -15.74 14.61
CA ARG A 362 -0.75 -16.61 15.17
C ARG A 362 -0.14 -16.06 16.45
N ALA A 363 0.04 -14.74 16.51
CA ALA A 363 0.64 -14.10 17.66
C ALA A 363 0.27 -12.61 17.76
N THR A 364 0.48 -12.03 18.93
CA THR A 364 0.45 -10.58 19.15
C THR A 364 1.81 -10.16 19.70
N PHE A 365 2.46 -9.23 19.03
CA PHE A 365 3.78 -8.71 19.40
C PHE A 365 3.66 -7.36 20.09
N ALA A 366 4.65 -7.03 20.94
CA ALA A 366 4.80 -5.72 21.57
C ALA A 366 3.49 -5.18 22.18
N THR A 367 2.75 -6.05 22.85
CA THR A 367 1.47 -5.70 23.51
C THR A 367 1.66 -4.52 24.45
N GLY A 368 0.79 -3.52 24.37
CA GLY A 368 0.88 -2.28 25.15
C GLY A 368 1.67 -1.16 24.48
N ALA A 369 2.37 -1.43 23.35
CA ALA A 369 3.05 -0.40 22.57
C ALA A 369 2.21 0.02 21.36
N ALA A 370 2.27 1.31 21.01
CA ALA A 370 1.65 1.86 19.82
C ALA A 370 2.70 2.17 18.74
N PHE A 371 2.36 1.84 17.50
CA PHE A 371 3.22 2.04 16.35
C PHE A 371 2.48 2.78 15.24
N ARG A 372 3.22 3.43 14.33
CA ARG A 372 2.65 4.14 13.20
C ARG A 372 3.04 3.58 11.83
N GLY A 373 4.00 2.67 11.76
CA GLY A 373 4.41 2.05 10.50
C GLY A 373 5.19 0.76 10.68
N LEU A 374 5.18 -0.10 9.67
CA LEU A 374 5.84 -1.40 9.62
C LEU A 374 6.66 -1.57 8.35
N ALA A 375 7.82 -2.22 8.47
CA ALA A 375 8.58 -2.71 7.34
C ALA A 375 9.17 -4.10 7.68
N VAL A 376 9.24 -4.99 6.69
CA VAL A 376 9.76 -6.36 6.87
C VAL A 376 11.02 -6.51 6.03
N SER A 377 12.08 -7.07 6.62
CA SER A 377 13.34 -7.31 5.93
C SER A 377 13.18 -8.25 4.72
N PRO A 378 13.98 -8.08 3.66
CA PRO A 378 13.89 -8.92 2.45
C PRO A 378 14.07 -10.42 2.70
N ASP A 379 14.77 -10.80 3.77
CA ASP A 379 14.99 -12.19 4.17
C ASP A 379 13.91 -12.76 5.10
N ASN A 380 12.86 -11.97 5.38
CA ASN A 380 11.75 -12.33 6.28
C ASN A 380 12.14 -12.53 7.77
N ALA A 381 13.34 -12.13 8.17
CA ALA A 381 13.85 -12.38 9.53
C ALA A 381 13.51 -11.26 10.51
N THR A 382 13.47 -10.03 10.03
CA THR A 382 13.30 -8.82 10.87
C THR A 382 12.04 -8.05 10.56
N LEU A 383 11.34 -7.65 11.59
CA LEU A 383 10.23 -6.70 11.53
C LEU A 383 10.67 -5.38 12.17
N TYR A 384 10.60 -4.31 11.42
CA TYR A 384 10.83 -2.95 11.87
C TYR A 384 9.52 -2.25 12.15
N ALA A 385 9.33 -1.72 13.34
CA ALA A 385 8.11 -1.04 13.76
C ALA A 385 8.44 0.38 14.23
N LEU A 386 8.00 1.37 13.47
CA LEU A 386 8.15 2.79 13.82
C LEU A 386 7.22 3.13 14.98
N ALA A 387 7.76 3.61 16.08
CA ALA A 387 7.00 4.00 17.26
C ALA A 387 6.00 5.12 16.96
N ALA A 388 4.94 5.20 17.75
CA ALA A 388 3.85 6.17 17.58
C ALA A 388 4.31 7.63 17.57
N ASP A 389 5.34 7.96 18.34
CA ASP A 389 5.94 9.29 18.40
C ASP A 389 6.90 9.59 17.22
N GLY A 390 7.16 8.58 16.38
CA GLY A 390 8.07 8.68 15.25
C GLY A 390 9.56 8.79 15.62
N ARG A 391 9.95 8.66 16.91
CA ARG A 391 11.31 8.92 17.37
C ARG A 391 12.18 7.68 17.52
N SER A 392 11.60 6.52 17.38
CA SER A 392 12.35 5.26 17.45
C SER A 392 11.75 4.18 16.56
N VAL A 393 12.59 3.20 16.21
CA VAL A 393 12.18 2.00 15.49
C VAL A 393 12.49 0.78 16.36
N ALA A 394 11.45 0.04 16.74
CA ALA A 394 11.61 -1.25 17.37
C ALA A 394 12.04 -2.28 16.32
N VAL A 395 13.09 -3.02 16.60
CA VAL A 395 13.61 -4.11 15.77
C VAL A 395 13.22 -5.42 16.42
N LEU A 396 12.37 -6.18 15.74
CA LEU A 396 11.79 -7.40 16.27
C LEU A 396 12.15 -8.60 15.39
N ASP A 397 12.29 -9.77 16.00
CA ASP A 397 12.27 -11.02 15.24
C ASP A 397 10.91 -11.18 14.57
N ALA A 398 10.88 -11.34 13.27
CA ALA A 398 9.65 -11.32 12.49
C ALA A 398 8.73 -12.54 12.72
N ARG A 399 9.24 -13.63 13.29
CA ARG A 399 8.46 -14.84 13.60
C ARG A 399 7.90 -14.85 15.01
N THR A 400 8.69 -14.38 15.95
CA THR A 400 8.38 -14.51 17.39
C THR A 400 7.97 -13.20 18.04
N GLY A 401 8.22 -12.06 17.37
CA GLY A 401 8.02 -10.72 17.93
C GLY A 401 9.01 -10.37 19.05
N ARG A 402 10.04 -11.20 19.28
CA ARG A 402 11.06 -10.95 20.31
C ARG A 402 11.83 -9.68 19.96
N PRO A 403 11.94 -8.71 20.88
CA PRO A 403 12.72 -7.51 20.62
C PRO A 403 14.21 -7.83 20.53
N ALA A 404 14.87 -7.32 19.51
CA ALA A 404 16.33 -7.40 19.34
C ALA A 404 16.99 -6.11 19.85
N THR A 405 16.50 -4.97 19.39
CA THR A 405 17.01 -3.64 19.77
C THR A 405 15.97 -2.55 19.45
N THR A 406 16.30 -1.31 19.82
CA THR A 406 15.53 -0.12 19.43
C THR A 406 16.49 0.90 18.84
N LEU A 407 16.21 1.32 17.61
CA LEU A 407 16.98 2.37 16.94
C LEU A 407 16.39 3.73 17.34
N GLN A 408 17.22 4.61 17.88
CA GLN A 408 16.81 6.01 18.17
C GLN A 408 17.01 6.86 16.93
N LEU A 409 16.02 7.67 16.59
CA LEU A 409 16.04 8.53 15.40
C LEU A 409 16.44 9.96 15.77
N ALA A 410 17.25 10.57 14.94
CA ALA A 410 17.68 11.97 15.11
C ALA A 410 16.52 12.96 14.91
N SER A 411 15.54 12.61 14.08
CA SER A 411 14.32 13.38 13.84
C SER A 411 13.10 12.47 13.82
N ALA A 412 11.93 13.02 14.13
CA ALA A 412 10.69 12.24 14.05
C ALA A 412 10.37 11.88 12.59
N ALA A 413 9.90 10.65 12.40
CA ALA A 413 9.42 10.13 11.12
C ALA A 413 7.92 9.81 11.19
N ASP A 414 7.23 9.94 10.06
CA ASP A 414 5.81 9.64 9.89
C ASP A 414 5.57 8.30 9.19
N SER A 415 6.57 7.83 8.45
CA SER A 415 6.52 6.57 7.72
C SER A 415 7.85 5.83 7.74
N ILE A 416 7.79 4.54 7.52
CA ILE A 416 8.95 3.66 7.40
C ILE A 416 8.78 2.75 6.19
N ALA A 417 9.83 2.58 5.44
CA ALA A 417 9.92 1.61 4.36
C ALA A 417 11.28 0.94 4.36
N ILE A 418 11.43 -0.17 3.66
CA ILE A 418 12.72 -0.80 3.41
C ILE A 418 13.10 -0.64 1.95
N GLN A 419 14.33 -0.25 1.69
CA GLN A 419 14.84 -0.15 0.33
C GLN A 419 15.01 -1.54 -0.25
N LYS A 420 14.41 -1.80 -1.41
CA LYS A 420 14.58 -3.09 -2.09
C LYS A 420 16.00 -3.23 -2.64
N PRO A 421 16.61 -4.42 -2.54
CA PRO A 421 17.96 -4.67 -3.03
C PRO A 421 18.12 -4.48 -4.53
#